data_cdaacd89683e36cbe3078e1eb01e8743
#
_entry.id   cdaacd89683e36cbe3078e1eb01e8743
#
_cell.length_a   1.000
_cell.length_b   1.000
_cell.length_c   1.000
_cell.angle_alpha   90.00
_cell.angle_beta   90.00
_cell.angle_gamma   90.00
#
_symmetry.space_group_name_H-M   'P 1'
#
loop_
_entity.id
_entity.type
_entity.pdbx_description
1 polymer ?
#
loop_
_entity_poly.entity_id
_entity_poly.type
_entity_poly.pdbx_seq_one_letter_code
_entity_poly.pdbx_strand_id
1 'polypeptide(L)'
;MTDANKLAQTLAERGNRYGDFTDHARICQNLKRTMCAEAGWDRLTDVQKQSLEVIADKVGRILSGDPNYADNWHDIQGYAKLAEDRLPAEFGQQNTIDCRTVHGGLERVEIAPEVLDELTRQFAVNRGRP
;
A
#
# COMPACT_ATOMS: atom_id res chain seq x y z
N MET A 1 -9.80 -25.40 -32.03
CA MET A 1 -9.03 -25.49 -30.78
C MET A 1 -9.98 -25.85 -29.64
N THR A 2 -9.70 -26.88 -28.93
CA THR A 2 -10.49 -27.27 -27.76
C THR A 2 -10.23 -26.30 -26.59
N ASP A 3 -11.19 -26.16 -25.66
CA ASP A 3 -11.03 -25.27 -24.51
C ASP A 3 -9.83 -25.66 -23.64
N ALA A 4 -9.50 -26.95 -23.58
CA ALA A 4 -8.29 -27.46 -22.91
C ALA A 4 -7.00 -26.91 -23.55
N ASN A 5 -6.95 -26.80 -24.88
CA ASN A 5 -5.79 -26.28 -25.57
C ASN A 5 -5.63 -24.76 -25.37
N LYS A 6 -6.74 -24.01 -25.28
CA LYS A 6 -6.69 -22.58 -24.94
C LYS A 6 -6.18 -22.35 -23.53
N LEU A 7 -6.64 -23.16 -22.58
CA LEU A 7 -6.17 -23.08 -21.20
C LEU A 7 -4.67 -23.37 -21.11
N ALA A 8 -4.21 -24.45 -21.75
CA ALA A 8 -2.79 -24.82 -21.76
C ALA A 8 -1.91 -23.70 -22.36
N GLN A 9 -2.36 -23.10 -23.47
CA GLN A 9 -1.66 -21.98 -24.09
C GLN A 9 -1.59 -20.76 -23.15
N THR A 10 -2.71 -20.40 -22.52
CA THR A 10 -2.77 -19.29 -21.56
C THR A 10 -1.82 -19.52 -20.36
N LEU A 11 -1.77 -20.74 -19.84
CA LEU A 11 -0.88 -21.10 -18.74
C LEU A 11 0.60 -21.05 -19.15
N ALA A 12 0.93 -21.48 -20.37
CA ALA A 12 2.29 -21.38 -20.90
C ALA A 12 2.74 -19.91 -21.08
N GLU A 13 1.89 -19.06 -21.65
CA GLU A 13 2.16 -17.62 -21.80
C GLU A 13 2.36 -16.95 -20.43
N ARG A 14 1.53 -17.30 -19.44
CA ARG A 14 1.68 -16.79 -18.08
C ARG A 14 2.96 -17.26 -17.41
N GLY A 15 3.33 -18.52 -17.59
CA GLY A 15 4.59 -19.05 -17.11
C GLY A 15 5.81 -18.31 -17.65
N ASN A 16 5.78 -17.93 -18.92
CA ASN A 16 6.85 -17.13 -19.53
C ASN A 16 6.95 -15.71 -18.96
N ARG A 17 5.83 -15.09 -18.58
CA ARG A 17 5.80 -13.72 -18.03
C ARG A 17 6.04 -13.67 -16.55
N TYR A 18 5.47 -14.59 -15.80
CA TYR A 18 5.39 -14.55 -14.33
C TYR A 18 6.24 -15.61 -13.65
N GLY A 19 6.89 -16.47 -14.42
CA GLY A 19 7.70 -17.59 -13.92
C GLY A 19 6.86 -18.80 -13.46
N ASP A 20 7.51 -19.73 -12.78
CA ASP A 20 6.86 -20.90 -12.23
C ASP A 20 5.90 -20.52 -11.09
N PHE A 21 4.70 -21.07 -11.15
CA PHE A 21 3.67 -20.75 -10.17
C PHE A 21 4.04 -21.18 -8.74
N THR A 22 4.77 -22.28 -8.59
CA THR A 22 5.21 -22.76 -7.28
C THR A 22 6.18 -21.79 -6.63
N ASP A 23 7.13 -21.24 -7.39
CA ASP A 23 8.07 -20.23 -6.92
C ASP A 23 7.35 -18.90 -6.60
N HIS A 24 6.47 -18.46 -7.49
CA HIS A 24 5.63 -17.29 -7.27
C HIS A 24 4.81 -17.42 -5.97
N ALA A 25 4.12 -18.56 -5.80
CA ALA A 25 3.31 -18.81 -4.60
C ALA A 25 4.16 -18.82 -3.32
N ARG A 26 5.33 -19.44 -3.34
CA ARG A 26 6.26 -19.49 -2.21
C ARG A 26 6.72 -18.09 -1.82
N ILE A 27 7.12 -17.27 -2.78
CA ILE A 27 7.58 -15.89 -2.55
C ILE A 27 6.43 -15.05 -1.96
N CYS A 28 5.25 -15.09 -2.58
CA CYS A 28 4.09 -14.32 -2.11
C CYS A 28 3.67 -14.71 -0.69
N GLN A 29 3.63 -16.01 -0.39
CA GLN A 29 3.25 -16.48 0.94
C GLN A 29 4.31 -16.13 2.00
N ASN A 30 5.60 -16.13 1.66
CA ASN A 30 6.66 -15.65 2.54
C ASN A 30 6.53 -14.15 2.84
N LEU A 31 6.27 -13.33 1.83
CA LEU A 31 6.02 -11.89 2.01
C LEU A 31 4.81 -11.64 2.91
N LYS A 32 3.70 -12.35 2.67
CA LYS A 32 2.49 -12.24 3.49
C LYS A 32 2.74 -12.64 4.95
N ARG A 33 3.47 -13.72 5.20
CA ARG A 33 3.83 -14.13 6.56
C ARG A 33 4.65 -13.07 7.28
N THR A 34 5.61 -12.46 6.59
CA THR A 34 6.42 -11.38 7.15
C THR A 34 5.56 -10.17 7.50
N MET A 35 4.70 -9.74 6.60
CA MET A 35 3.80 -8.60 6.83
C MET A 35 2.83 -8.85 8.02
N CYS A 36 2.18 -10.01 8.02
CA CYS A 36 1.20 -10.36 9.06
C CYS A 36 1.82 -10.61 10.45
N ALA A 37 3.11 -10.91 10.51
CA ALA A 37 3.82 -11.11 11.77
C ALA A 37 4.10 -9.79 12.52
N GLU A 38 4.08 -8.67 11.82
CA GLU A 38 4.36 -7.37 12.42
C GLU A 38 3.13 -6.81 13.15
N ALA A 39 3.34 -6.24 14.34
CA ALA A 39 2.27 -5.62 15.12
C ALA A 39 1.56 -4.47 14.39
N GLY A 40 2.27 -3.80 13.47
CA GLY A 40 1.73 -2.75 12.61
C GLY A 40 0.64 -3.23 11.66
N TRP A 41 0.62 -4.52 11.31
CA TRP A 41 -0.39 -5.09 10.42
C TRP A 41 -1.82 -4.93 10.95
N ASP A 42 -2.02 -5.15 12.24
CA ASP A 42 -3.35 -5.04 12.88
C ASP A 42 -3.90 -3.62 12.90
N ARG A 43 -3.03 -2.61 12.72
CA ARG A 43 -3.42 -1.19 12.64
C ARG A 43 -3.82 -0.73 11.24
N LEU A 44 -3.61 -1.56 10.23
CA LEU A 44 -3.94 -1.23 8.85
C LEU A 44 -5.45 -1.34 8.61
N THR A 45 -5.95 -0.47 7.75
CA THR A 45 -7.31 -0.60 7.20
C THR A 45 -7.39 -1.76 6.21
N ASP A 46 -8.59 -2.21 5.89
CA ASP A 46 -8.80 -3.24 4.87
C ASP A 46 -8.23 -2.83 3.50
N VAL A 47 -8.35 -1.55 3.13
CA VAL A 47 -7.79 -1.01 1.90
C VAL A 47 -6.26 -1.12 1.89
N GLN A 48 -5.62 -0.76 2.98
CA GLN A 48 -4.16 -0.83 3.12
C GLN A 48 -3.67 -2.28 3.08
N LYS A 49 -4.33 -3.18 3.80
CA LYS A 49 -4.02 -4.62 3.80
C LYS A 49 -4.13 -5.21 2.40
N GLN A 50 -5.27 -4.97 1.74
CA GLN A 50 -5.51 -5.49 0.39
C GLN A 50 -4.51 -4.96 -0.62
N SER A 51 -4.20 -3.66 -0.56
CA SER A 51 -3.20 -3.04 -1.45
C SER A 51 -1.81 -3.67 -1.26
N LEU A 52 -1.36 -3.85 -0.02
CA LEU A 52 -0.08 -4.50 0.27
C LEU A 52 -0.05 -5.97 -0.17
N GLU A 53 -1.14 -6.70 -0.02
CA GLU A 53 -1.22 -8.10 -0.47
C GLU A 53 -1.14 -8.22 -1.99
N VAL A 54 -1.81 -7.34 -2.74
CA VAL A 54 -1.70 -7.32 -4.21
C VAL A 54 -0.31 -6.88 -4.65
N ILE A 55 0.28 -5.87 -4.00
CA ILE A 55 1.66 -5.45 -4.27
C ILE A 55 2.63 -6.60 -4.03
N ALA A 56 2.47 -7.36 -2.95
CA ALA A 56 3.28 -8.56 -2.68
C ALA A 56 3.13 -9.62 -3.79
N ASP A 57 1.93 -9.82 -4.33
CA ASP A 57 1.70 -10.69 -5.48
C ASP A 57 2.47 -10.24 -6.72
N LYS A 58 2.48 -8.93 -7.02
CA LYS A 58 3.25 -8.36 -8.13
C LYS A 58 4.76 -8.48 -7.92
N VAL A 59 5.22 -8.25 -6.70
CA VAL A 59 6.64 -8.51 -6.33
C VAL A 59 7.01 -9.96 -6.57
N GLY A 60 6.15 -10.91 -6.19
CA GLY A 60 6.36 -12.32 -6.47
C GLY A 60 6.51 -12.61 -7.97
N ARG A 61 5.69 -11.99 -8.81
CA ARG A 61 5.76 -12.13 -10.28
C ARG A 61 7.04 -11.53 -10.86
N ILE A 62 7.50 -10.40 -10.34
CA ILE A 62 8.76 -9.77 -10.75
C ILE A 62 9.96 -10.68 -10.41
N LEU A 63 9.94 -11.27 -9.21
CA LEU A 63 11.05 -12.10 -8.74
C LEU A 63 11.10 -13.49 -9.35
N SER A 64 9.95 -14.05 -9.73
CA SER A 64 9.87 -15.40 -10.33
C SER A 64 9.81 -15.39 -11.85
N GLY A 65 9.47 -14.26 -12.46
CA GLY A 65 9.26 -14.14 -13.91
C GLY A 65 10.13 -13.07 -14.57
N ASP A 66 9.53 -12.35 -15.53
CA ASP A 66 10.21 -11.27 -16.25
C ASP A 66 10.17 -9.96 -15.45
N PRO A 67 11.31 -9.47 -14.94
CA PRO A 67 11.35 -8.22 -14.17
C PRO A 67 11.06 -6.97 -15.03
N ASN A 68 11.13 -7.09 -16.35
CA ASN A 68 10.93 -6.00 -17.28
C ASN A 68 9.47 -5.93 -17.82
N TYR A 69 8.62 -6.84 -17.38
CA TYR A 69 7.20 -6.79 -17.76
C TYR A 69 6.51 -5.62 -17.05
N ALA A 70 6.27 -4.56 -17.81
CA ALA A 70 5.86 -3.25 -17.31
C ALA A 70 4.55 -3.27 -16.52
N ASP A 71 3.64 -4.19 -16.84
CA ASP A 71 2.31 -4.28 -16.23
C ASP A 71 2.38 -4.54 -14.71
N ASN A 72 3.34 -5.36 -14.25
CA ASN A 72 3.55 -5.57 -12.83
C ASN A 72 3.91 -4.28 -12.08
N TRP A 73 4.78 -3.47 -12.65
CA TRP A 73 5.18 -2.19 -12.07
C TRP A 73 4.05 -1.16 -12.12
N HIS A 74 3.28 -1.16 -13.22
CA HIS A 74 2.10 -0.31 -13.37
C HIS A 74 1.04 -0.64 -12.32
N ASP A 75 0.76 -1.92 -12.11
CA ASP A 75 -0.19 -2.38 -11.10
C ASP A 75 0.23 -1.99 -9.67
N ILE A 76 1.53 -2.08 -9.35
CA ILE A 76 2.07 -1.63 -8.06
C ILE A 76 1.75 -0.14 -7.84
N GLN A 77 1.98 0.70 -8.84
CA GLN A 77 1.63 2.13 -8.77
C GLN A 77 0.13 2.34 -8.53
N GLY A 78 -0.71 1.60 -9.28
CA GLY A 78 -2.15 1.69 -9.17
C GLY A 78 -2.67 1.35 -7.77
N TYR A 79 -2.23 0.24 -7.20
CA TYR A 79 -2.65 -0.17 -5.85
C TYR A 79 -2.09 0.72 -4.75
N ALA A 80 -0.86 1.22 -4.91
CA ALA A 80 -0.31 2.23 -4.01
C ALA A 80 -1.14 3.52 -4.05
N LYS A 81 -1.52 3.99 -5.23
CA LYS A 81 -2.37 5.17 -5.41
C LYS A 81 -3.77 4.99 -4.80
N LEU A 82 -4.37 3.82 -4.99
CA LEU A 82 -5.68 3.51 -4.39
C LEU A 82 -5.66 3.58 -2.87
N ALA A 83 -4.57 3.14 -2.25
CA ALA A 83 -4.39 3.26 -0.81
C ALA A 83 -4.14 4.71 -0.38
N GLU A 84 -3.25 5.42 -1.08
CA GLU A 84 -2.93 6.83 -0.80
C GLU A 84 -4.17 7.72 -0.83
N ASP A 85 -5.02 7.58 -1.85
CA ASP A 85 -6.23 8.39 -2.02
C ASP A 85 -7.28 8.17 -0.92
N ARG A 86 -7.14 7.10 -0.15
CA ARG A 86 -8.06 6.72 0.95
C ARG A 86 -7.43 6.82 2.33
N LEU A 87 -6.25 7.43 2.42
CA LEU A 87 -5.65 7.72 3.72
C LEU A 87 -6.53 8.73 4.47
N PRO A 88 -6.68 8.60 5.79
CA PRO A 88 -7.29 9.65 6.58
C PRO A 88 -6.49 10.93 6.41
N ALA A 89 -7.19 12.07 6.37
CA ALA A 89 -6.53 13.36 6.27
C ALA A 89 -5.52 13.51 7.41
N GLU A 90 -4.25 13.54 7.06
CA GLU A 90 -3.18 13.72 8.04
C GLU A 90 -3.16 15.17 8.53
N PHE A 91 -2.76 15.34 9.78
CA PHE A 91 -2.63 16.64 10.46
C PHE A 91 -1.72 17.62 9.69
N GLY A 92 -0.92 17.14 8.73
CA GLY A 92 0.00 17.93 7.92
C GLY A 92 -0.48 18.32 6.52
N GLN A 93 -1.61 17.78 6.05
CA GLN A 93 -2.15 18.11 4.72
C GLN A 93 -3.32 19.11 4.76
N GLN A 94 -3.89 19.35 5.93
CA GLN A 94 -4.89 20.38 6.15
C GLN A 94 -4.27 21.48 7.00
N ASN A 95 -4.06 22.64 6.41
CA ASN A 95 -3.67 23.84 7.15
C ASN A 95 -4.80 24.35 8.09
N THR A 96 -5.74 23.49 8.41
CA THR A 96 -6.91 23.81 9.23
C THR A 96 -7.13 22.73 10.27
N ILE A 97 -7.46 23.14 11.48
CA ILE A 97 -7.95 22.28 12.56
C ILE A 97 -9.36 22.68 12.94
N ASP A 98 -10.19 21.71 13.28
CA ASP A 98 -11.50 21.96 13.82
C ASP A 98 -11.36 22.22 15.33
N CYS A 99 -11.52 23.47 15.72
CA CYS A 99 -11.49 23.90 17.12
C CYS A 99 -12.90 23.99 17.68
N ARG A 100 -13.10 23.46 18.89
CA ARG A 100 -14.33 23.68 19.62
C ARG A 100 -14.36 25.09 20.21
N THR A 101 -15.34 25.89 19.81
CA THR A 101 -15.50 27.23 20.38
C THR A 101 -16.06 27.16 21.80
N VAL A 102 -15.90 28.26 22.57
CA VAL A 102 -16.39 28.38 23.95
C VAL A 102 -17.90 28.17 24.07
N HIS A 103 -18.64 28.34 22.98
CA HIS A 103 -20.10 28.13 22.90
C HIS A 103 -20.50 26.76 22.32
N GLY A 104 -19.56 25.82 22.18
CA GLY A 104 -19.85 24.45 21.72
C GLY A 104 -19.99 24.27 20.21
N GLY A 105 -19.76 25.30 19.41
CA GLY A 105 -19.64 25.21 17.94
C GLY A 105 -18.28 24.64 17.51
N LEU A 106 -18.22 24.10 16.28
CA LEU A 106 -16.98 23.73 15.62
C LEU A 106 -16.58 24.86 14.66
N GLU A 107 -15.42 25.44 14.86
CA GLU A 107 -14.84 26.42 13.96
C GLU A 107 -13.58 25.87 13.34
N ARG A 108 -13.45 26.01 12.04
CA ARG A 108 -12.25 25.60 11.29
C ARG A 108 -11.25 26.75 11.31
N VAL A 109 -10.10 26.50 11.94
CA VAL A 109 -9.02 27.47 12.07
C VAL A 109 -7.87 27.08 11.16
N GLU A 110 -7.40 28.03 10.35
CA GLU A 110 -6.23 27.84 9.50
C GLU A 110 -4.95 27.91 10.36
N ILE A 111 -4.06 26.92 10.20
CA ILE A 111 -2.79 26.87 10.92
C ILE A 111 -1.71 27.54 10.06
N ALA A 112 -0.99 28.50 10.64
CA ALA A 112 0.14 29.12 9.97
C ALA A 112 1.21 28.08 9.61
N PRO A 113 1.84 28.17 8.40
CA PRO A 113 2.82 27.19 7.94
C PRO A 113 3.97 26.94 8.92
N GLU A 114 4.44 27.99 9.62
CA GLU A 114 5.53 27.89 10.61
C GLU A 114 5.13 27.03 11.81
N VAL A 115 3.87 27.13 12.26
CA VAL A 115 3.32 26.32 13.37
C VAL A 115 3.18 24.86 12.93
N LEU A 116 2.77 24.63 11.69
CA LEU A 116 2.63 23.31 11.11
C LEU A 116 3.99 22.59 11.02
N ASP A 117 5.03 23.28 10.59
CA ASP A 117 6.40 22.77 10.52
C ASP A 117 6.96 22.40 11.90
N GLU A 118 6.66 23.21 12.91
CA GLU A 118 7.09 22.93 14.29
C GLU A 118 6.36 21.72 14.87
N LEU A 119 5.06 21.60 14.66
CA LEU A 119 4.28 20.44 15.08
C LEU A 119 4.80 19.15 14.41
N THR A 120 5.09 19.20 13.12
CA THR A 120 5.64 18.07 12.36
C THR A 120 6.99 17.64 12.93
N ARG A 121 7.87 18.58 13.28
CA ARG A 121 9.16 18.28 13.93
C ARG A 121 8.99 17.62 15.30
N GLN A 122 8.09 18.12 16.13
CA GLN A 122 7.83 17.56 17.46
C GLN A 122 7.28 16.14 17.39
N PHE A 123 6.39 15.82 16.44
CA PHE A 123 5.89 14.48 16.23
C PHE A 123 6.95 13.52 15.67
N ALA A 124 7.86 13.99 14.82
CA ALA A 124 8.96 13.19 14.29
C ALA A 124 9.95 12.78 15.41
N VAL A 125 10.24 13.68 16.35
CA VAL A 125 11.12 13.39 17.51
C VAL A 125 10.51 12.34 18.44
N ASN A 126 9.20 12.35 18.63
CA ASN A 126 8.51 11.38 19.51
C ASN A 126 8.41 9.96 18.90
N ARG A 127 8.52 9.80 17.59
CA ARG A 127 8.57 8.48 16.93
C ARG A 127 9.92 7.76 17.10
N GLY A 128 10.97 8.45 17.50
CA GLY A 128 12.33 7.91 17.66
C GLY A 128 12.70 7.49 19.09
N ARG A 129 11.77 7.50 20.06
CA ARG A 129 12.02 7.02 21.42
C ARG A 129 11.51 5.59 21.60
N PRO A 130 12.38 4.65 22.05
CA PRO A 130 11.98 3.29 22.37
C PRO A 130 11.00 3.25 23.55
#